data_b91ccce17fd68896df16fbe1179a052d
#
_entry.id   b91ccce17fd68896df16fbe1179a052d
#
_cell.length_a   1.000
_cell.length_b   1.000
_cell.length_c   1.000
_cell.angle_alpha   90.00
_cell.angle_beta   90.00
_cell.angle_gamma   90.00
#
_symmetry.space_group_name_H-M   'P 1'
#
loop_
_entity.id
_entity.type
_entity.pdbx_description
1 polymer ?
#
loop_
_entity_poly.entity_id
_entity_poly.type
_entity_poly.pdbx_seq_one_letter_code
_entity_poly.pdbx_strand_id
1 'polypeptide(L)'
;MPIPVVLDTDIGTDIDDAYALVLAATSPEIDLRAVVTVNHDVALRACIARRLLDLMGRRDVPVLAGIGTARTPGVTLGWIGHEGRGIDLSDPRLRQAIQSRPLTETVAEAIMECSGDSGPLALVPVGPLTNVASLIDGLPGSAVSRVGQVVAMASNFAGYGEGQASREHNVACDPDACEVVLEAGLPLSIVGLNVTRRTEMTAAFVDRLATIGGSLADALCGMHRIWFEFVRSDRSAMHDPLAVAALIDPALLRFERVVAWMPPDQRLNGAIAYDRPKPGEETWVRVATSLDAEAFHALLYDRVEQAVRRAA
;
A
#
# COMPACT_ATOMS: atom_id res chain seq x y z
N MET A 1 12.05 -2.49 18.55
CA MET A 1 12.23 -3.59 17.58
C MET A 1 11.51 -3.21 16.31
N PRO A 2 12.00 -3.59 15.11
CA PRO A 2 11.29 -3.32 13.86
C PRO A 2 9.92 -3.97 13.85
N ILE A 3 8.95 -3.30 13.22
CA ILE A 3 7.57 -3.77 13.11
C ILE A 3 7.51 -4.80 11.96
N PRO A 4 7.04 -6.05 12.19
CA PRO A 4 6.87 -7.00 11.13
C PRO A 4 5.71 -6.59 10.22
N VAL A 5 5.97 -6.50 8.91
CA VAL A 5 5.03 -5.96 7.90
C VAL A 5 4.85 -6.93 6.74
N VAL A 6 3.61 -7.11 6.32
CA VAL A 6 3.26 -7.60 4.98
C VAL A 6 2.69 -6.42 4.19
N LEU A 7 3.32 -6.10 3.08
CA LEU A 7 2.86 -5.07 2.13
C LEU A 7 2.00 -5.73 1.07
N ASP A 8 0.76 -5.25 0.89
CA ASP A 8 -0.17 -5.68 -0.15
C ASP A 8 -0.39 -4.51 -1.13
N THR A 9 -0.03 -4.69 -2.41
CA THR A 9 0.20 -3.60 -3.36
C THR A 9 -0.32 -3.94 -4.76
N ASP A 10 -0.85 -2.97 -5.48
CA ASP A 10 -1.13 -3.09 -6.91
C ASP A 10 -0.11 -2.33 -7.79
N ILE A 11 1.15 -2.42 -7.37
CA ILE A 11 2.31 -1.78 -7.98
C ILE A 11 2.35 -1.85 -9.50
N GLY A 12 2.67 -0.73 -10.13
CA GLY A 12 2.92 -0.62 -11.55
C GLY A 12 1.93 0.23 -12.33
N THR A 13 0.78 0.59 -11.76
CA THR A 13 -0.18 1.51 -12.36
C THR A 13 0.15 2.95 -11.98
N ASP A 14 -0.06 3.36 -10.73
CA ASP A 14 0.53 4.57 -10.16
C ASP A 14 1.98 4.28 -9.75
N ILE A 15 2.75 5.31 -9.50
CA ILE A 15 4.16 5.20 -9.15
C ILE A 15 4.37 5.10 -7.63
N ASP A 16 3.41 5.52 -6.85
CA ASP A 16 3.54 5.66 -5.40
C ASP A 16 3.70 4.31 -4.68
N ASP A 17 3.10 3.24 -5.16
CA ASP A 17 3.39 1.86 -4.72
C ASP A 17 4.90 1.54 -4.73
N ALA A 18 5.62 1.96 -5.77
CA ALA A 18 7.06 1.71 -5.86
C ALA A 18 7.83 2.43 -4.74
N TYR A 19 7.42 3.66 -4.41
CA TYR A 19 8.00 4.39 -3.29
C TYR A 19 7.57 3.83 -1.93
N ALA A 20 6.35 3.32 -1.81
CA ALA A 20 5.90 2.59 -0.62
C ALA A 20 6.74 1.34 -0.38
N LEU A 21 7.03 0.58 -1.44
CA LEU A 21 7.92 -0.59 -1.38
C LEU A 21 9.34 -0.20 -0.98
N VAL A 22 9.90 0.89 -1.52
CA VAL A 22 11.23 1.38 -1.12
C VAL A 22 11.26 1.72 0.36
N LEU A 23 10.26 2.47 0.86
CA LEU A 23 10.15 2.78 2.29
C LEU A 23 10.06 1.51 3.15
N ALA A 24 9.18 0.58 2.81
CA ALA A 24 8.98 -0.65 3.57
C ALA A 24 10.24 -1.53 3.58
N ALA A 25 10.97 -1.60 2.44
CA ALA A 25 12.14 -2.48 2.30
C ALA A 25 13.41 -1.93 2.95
N THR A 26 13.52 -0.60 3.14
CA THR A 26 14.79 0.05 3.52
C THR A 26 14.75 0.79 4.85
N SER A 27 13.57 0.97 5.45
CA SER A 27 13.43 1.65 6.74
C SER A 27 13.74 0.71 7.90
N PRO A 28 14.63 1.10 8.83
CA PRO A 28 15.06 0.25 9.94
C PRO A 28 13.93 -0.01 10.96
N GLU A 29 12.88 0.76 10.94
CA GLU A 29 11.68 0.60 11.79
C GLU A 29 10.78 -0.53 11.30
N ILE A 30 10.98 -1.04 10.07
CA ILE A 30 10.16 -2.07 9.42
C ILE A 30 10.97 -3.34 9.19
N ASP A 31 10.36 -4.46 9.54
CA ASP A 31 10.80 -5.80 9.19
C ASP A 31 9.85 -6.35 8.11
N LEU A 32 10.19 -6.09 6.84
CA LEU A 32 9.35 -6.48 5.70
C LEU A 32 9.39 -7.99 5.51
N ARG A 33 8.30 -8.67 5.88
CA ARG A 33 8.16 -10.14 5.88
C ARG A 33 7.72 -10.71 4.54
N ALA A 34 6.88 -9.98 3.80
CA ALA A 34 6.44 -10.37 2.47
C ALA A 34 5.89 -9.17 1.69
N VAL A 35 5.89 -9.30 0.38
CA VAL A 35 5.13 -8.44 -0.54
C VAL A 35 4.12 -9.31 -1.28
N VAL A 36 2.87 -8.89 -1.30
CA VAL A 36 1.79 -9.57 -2.00
C VAL A 36 1.21 -8.61 -3.03
N THR A 37 0.92 -9.11 -4.23
CA THR A 37 0.32 -8.24 -5.25
C THR A 37 -1.17 -8.54 -5.44
N VAL A 38 -1.91 -7.52 -5.85
CA VAL A 38 -3.37 -7.57 -5.99
C VAL A 38 -3.78 -6.90 -7.30
N ASN A 39 -4.96 -7.23 -7.80
CA ASN A 39 -5.60 -6.56 -8.93
C ASN A 39 -4.98 -6.81 -10.31
N HIS A 40 -5.78 -7.31 -11.26
CA HIS A 40 -5.41 -7.61 -12.65
C HIS A 40 -4.22 -8.59 -12.80
N ASP A 41 -3.17 -8.23 -13.52
CA ASP A 41 -2.00 -9.08 -13.74
C ASP A 41 -1.06 -9.05 -12.54
N VAL A 42 -1.45 -9.78 -11.50
CA VAL A 42 -0.68 -9.91 -10.26
C VAL A 42 0.71 -10.52 -10.49
N ALA A 43 0.89 -11.31 -11.56
CA ALA A 43 2.19 -11.88 -11.88
C ALA A 43 3.16 -10.83 -12.43
N LEU A 44 2.69 -9.93 -13.29
CA LEU A 44 3.49 -8.79 -13.74
C LEU A 44 3.82 -7.85 -12.59
N ARG A 45 2.83 -7.51 -11.75
CA ARG A 45 3.02 -6.69 -10.55
C ARG A 45 4.06 -7.31 -9.61
N ALA A 46 4.01 -8.62 -9.40
CA ALA A 46 5.00 -9.35 -8.61
C ALA A 46 6.42 -9.31 -9.24
N CYS A 47 6.53 -9.35 -10.58
CA CYS A 47 7.82 -9.13 -11.25
C CYS A 47 8.38 -7.74 -11.01
N ILE A 48 7.53 -6.69 -11.02
CA ILE A 48 7.95 -5.31 -10.73
C ILE A 48 8.45 -5.21 -9.28
N ALA A 49 7.67 -5.71 -8.31
CA ALA A 49 8.05 -5.72 -6.90
C ALA A 49 9.36 -6.49 -6.67
N ARG A 50 9.50 -7.70 -7.24
CA ARG A 50 10.71 -8.51 -7.15
C ARG A 50 11.93 -7.77 -7.73
N ARG A 51 11.76 -7.13 -8.91
CA ARG A 51 12.84 -6.37 -9.53
C ARG A 51 13.34 -5.24 -8.64
N LEU A 52 12.44 -4.44 -8.07
CA LEU A 52 12.80 -3.36 -7.16
C LEU A 52 13.51 -3.89 -5.90
N LEU A 53 13.00 -4.96 -5.30
CA LEU A 53 13.65 -5.60 -4.15
C LEU A 53 15.05 -6.12 -4.50
N ASP A 54 15.23 -6.72 -5.68
CA ASP A 54 16.54 -7.18 -6.15
C ASP A 54 17.53 -6.02 -6.31
N LEU A 55 17.07 -4.88 -6.84
CA LEU A 55 17.87 -3.66 -6.97
C LEU A 55 18.26 -3.08 -5.61
N MET A 56 17.45 -3.27 -4.58
CA MET A 56 17.74 -2.88 -3.19
C MET A 56 18.55 -3.93 -2.41
N GLY A 57 18.89 -5.07 -3.03
CA GLY A 57 19.58 -6.18 -2.37
C GLY A 57 18.70 -7.00 -1.41
N ARG A 58 17.37 -6.81 -1.42
CA ARG A 58 16.39 -7.47 -0.54
C ARG A 58 15.82 -8.75 -1.17
N ARG A 59 16.72 -9.68 -1.51
CA ARG A 59 16.34 -10.99 -2.04
C ARG A 59 15.72 -11.93 -1.00
N ASP A 60 15.92 -11.62 0.26
CA ASP A 60 15.35 -12.28 1.43
C ASP A 60 13.83 -12.15 1.52
N VAL A 61 13.25 -11.06 1.00
CA VAL A 61 11.83 -10.79 1.08
C VAL A 61 11.06 -11.60 0.03
N PRO A 62 10.15 -12.50 0.45
CA PRO A 62 9.30 -13.24 -0.49
C PRO A 62 8.31 -12.32 -1.20
N VAL A 63 8.06 -12.59 -2.48
CA VAL A 63 7.06 -11.90 -3.29
C VAL A 63 6.04 -12.92 -3.79
N LEU A 64 4.76 -12.64 -3.57
CA LEU A 64 3.65 -13.50 -3.96
C LEU A 64 2.75 -12.80 -4.97
N ALA A 65 2.31 -13.54 -5.98
CA ALA A 65 1.18 -13.13 -6.80
C ALA A 65 -0.12 -13.50 -6.07
N GLY A 66 -0.85 -12.50 -5.59
CA GLY A 66 -2.12 -12.69 -4.88
C GLY A 66 -3.31 -12.79 -5.82
N ILE A 67 -4.41 -12.11 -5.50
CA ILE A 67 -5.69 -12.22 -6.20
C ILE A 67 -5.82 -11.11 -7.24
N GLY A 68 -5.98 -11.49 -8.51
CA GLY A 68 -6.10 -10.55 -9.63
C GLY A 68 -7.54 -10.10 -9.93
N THR A 69 -8.55 -10.80 -9.39
CA THR A 69 -9.97 -10.54 -9.69
C THR A 69 -10.68 -10.01 -8.45
N ALA A 70 -11.39 -8.90 -8.59
CA ALA A 70 -12.21 -8.34 -7.52
C ALA A 70 -13.31 -9.32 -7.08
N ARG A 71 -13.70 -9.25 -5.81
CA ARG A 71 -14.86 -9.96 -5.26
C ARG A 71 -16.16 -9.38 -5.81
N THR A 72 -16.19 -8.07 -6.01
CA THR A 72 -17.35 -7.37 -6.56
C THR A 72 -17.54 -7.71 -8.04
N PRO A 73 -18.65 -8.34 -8.42
CA PRO A 73 -18.90 -8.75 -9.80
C PRO A 73 -18.93 -7.56 -10.77
N GLY A 74 -18.27 -7.73 -11.93
CA GLY A 74 -18.34 -6.75 -13.02
C GLY A 74 -17.44 -5.51 -12.83
N VAL A 75 -16.67 -5.41 -11.77
CA VAL A 75 -15.67 -4.36 -11.60
C VAL A 75 -14.37 -4.76 -12.28
N THR A 76 -13.87 -3.91 -13.18
CA THR A 76 -12.65 -4.13 -13.97
C THR A 76 -11.76 -2.88 -14.00
N LEU A 77 -11.69 -2.17 -12.87
CA LEU A 77 -10.94 -0.94 -12.75
C LEU A 77 -9.46 -1.24 -12.45
N GLY A 78 -8.58 -0.28 -12.79
CA GLY A 78 -7.21 -0.29 -12.29
C GLY A 78 -6.16 -0.87 -13.23
N TRP A 79 -6.49 -1.07 -14.52
CA TRP A 79 -5.49 -1.42 -15.53
C TRP A 79 -5.46 -0.37 -16.62
N ILE A 80 -4.28 0.24 -16.83
CA ILE A 80 -4.09 1.37 -17.76
C ILE A 80 -3.37 0.93 -19.04
N GLY A 81 -2.53 -0.13 -18.97
CA GLY A 81 -1.78 -0.67 -20.09
C GLY A 81 -0.35 -0.13 -20.22
N HIS A 82 0.13 0.57 -19.19
CA HIS A 82 1.55 0.97 -19.11
C HIS A 82 2.33 0.23 -18.02
N GLU A 83 1.67 -0.66 -17.31
CA GLU A 83 2.25 -1.43 -16.21
C GLU A 83 3.49 -2.20 -16.67
N GLY A 84 4.55 -2.13 -15.90
CA GLY A 84 5.85 -2.71 -16.23
C GLY A 84 6.70 -1.92 -17.24
N ARG A 85 6.23 -0.76 -17.72
CA ARG A 85 7.05 0.14 -18.52
C ARG A 85 7.97 0.97 -17.62
N GLY A 86 9.11 1.38 -18.17
CA GLY A 86 10.08 2.22 -17.43
C GLY A 86 10.99 1.45 -16.46
N ILE A 87 10.83 0.13 -16.36
CA ILE A 87 11.67 -0.77 -15.56
C ILE A 87 12.06 -1.99 -16.41
N ASP A 88 13.30 -2.46 -16.27
CA ASP A 88 13.78 -3.65 -16.98
C ASP A 88 13.31 -4.94 -16.28
N LEU A 89 12.39 -5.64 -16.91
CA LEU A 89 11.83 -6.94 -16.49
C LEU A 89 12.29 -8.10 -17.39
N SER A 90 13.33 -7.93 -18.19
CA SER A 90 13.80 -8.94 -19.16
C SER A 90 14.45 -10.16 -18.51
N ASP A 91 14.84 -10.11 -17.24
CA ASP A 91 15.43 -11.24 -16.53
C ASP A 91 14.37 -12.33 -16.25
N PRO A 92 14.47 -13.51 -16.87
CA PRO A 92 13.49 -14.60 -16.66
C PRO A 92 13.47 -15.13 -15.22
N ARG A 93 14.52 -14.90 -14.43
CA ARG A 93 14.59 -15.31 -13.03
C ARG A 93 13.58 -14.56 -12.14
N LEU A 94 13.14 -13.36 -12.57
CA LEU A 94 12.12 -12.62 -11.83
C LEU A 94 10.85 -13.46 -11.65
N ARG A 95 10.34 -14.07 -12.72
CA ARG A 95 9.15 -14.93 -12.65
C ARG A 95 9.38 -16.20 -11.81
N GLN A 96 10.59 -16.76 -11.85
CA GLN A 96 10.95 -17.96 -11.08
C GLN A 96 11.07 -17.65 -9.58
N ALA A 97 11.40 -16.42 -9.21
CA ALA A 97 11.53 -15.99 -7.82
C ALA A 97 10.19 -15.65 -7.15
N ILE A 98 9.10 -15.57 -7.92
CA ILE A 98 7.75 -15.34 -7.38
C ILE A 98 7.26 -16.64 -6.76
N GLN A 99 6.84 -16.57 -5.50
CA GLN A 99 6.32 -17.73 -4.81
C GLN A 99 4.92 -18.08 -5.29
N SER A 100 4.70 -19.36 -5.59
CA SER A 100 3.41 -19.95 -5.99
C SER A 100 2.65 -20.57 -4.82
N ARG A 101 2.94 -20.12 -3.59
CA ARG A 101 2.28 -20.61 -2.37
C ARG A 101 0.94 -19.90 -2.17
N PRO A 102 -0.05 -20.56 -1.55
CA PRO A 102 -1.28 -19.90 -1.15
C PRO A 102 -1.00 -18.69 -0.25
N LEU A 103 -1.68 -17.58 -0.51
CA LEU A 103 -1.56 -16.35 0.25
C LEU A 103 -1.78 -16.58 1.75
N THR A 104 -2.82 -17.36 2.10
CA THR A 104 -3.17 -17.70 3.48
C THR A 104 -2.05 -18.44 4.21
N GLU A 105 -1.33 -19.34 3.53
CA GLU A 105 -0.19 -20.07 4.15
C GLU A 105 0.97 -19.12 4.44
N THR A 106 1.34 -18.27 3.49
CA THR A 106 2.47 -17.33 3.67
C THR A 106 2.20 -16.30 4.75
N VAL A 107 0.97 -15.75 4.79
CA VAL A 107 0.60 -14.79 5.83
C VAL A 107 0.45 -15.49 7.18
N ALA A 108 -0.10 -16.71 7.21
CA ALA A 108 -0.16 -17.52 8.45
C ALA A 108 1.24 -17.80 9.01
N GLU A 109 2.21 -18.14 8.16
CA GLU A 109 3.60 -18.32 8.60
C GLU A 109 4.19 -17.02 9.14
N ALA A 110 4.04 -15.90 8.44
CA ALA A 110 4.48 -14.60 8.93
C ALA A 110 3.86 -14.26 10.28
N ILE A 111 2.55 -14.53 10.47
CA ILE A 111 1.86 -14.37 11.77
C ILE A 111 2.46 -15.30 12.84
N MET A 112 2.76 -16.54 12.48
CA MET A 112 3.32 -17.52 13.43
C MET A 112 4.76 -17.18 13.82
N GLU A 113 5.57 -16.73 12.88
CA GLU A 113 6.95 -16.28 13.13
C GLU A 113 7.01 -15.03 14.02
N CYS A 114 6.00 -14.14 13.90
CA CYS A 114 5.85 -12.98 14.76
C CYS A 114 5.39 -13.32 16.20
N SER A 115 5.19 -14.62 16.53
CA SER A 115 4.70 -15.06 17.85
C SER A 115 5.74 -14.99 18.96
N GLY A 116 6.94 -14.46 18.70
CA GLY A 116 8.02 -14.25 19.66
C GLY A 116 8.17 -12.78 20.05
N ASP A 117 9.41 -12.35 20.24
CA ASP A 117 9.78 -11.00 20.68
C ASP A 117 9.52 -9.89 19.62
N SER A 118 9.12 -10.24 18.39
CA SER A 118 8.99 -9.29 17.26
C SER A 118 7.70 -8.45 17.26
N GLY A 119 6.77 -8.72 18.16
CA GLY A 119 5.47 -8.04 18.19
C GLY A 119 4.46 -8.57 17.16
N PRO A 120 3.21 -8.05 17.16
CA PRO A 120 2.16 -8.49 16.26
C PRO A 120 2.39 -7.98 14.83
N LEU A 121 1.94 -8.78 13.84
CA LEU A 121 2.07 -8.45 12.41
C LEU A 121 1.22 -7.22 12.03
N ALA A 122 1.79 -6.32 11.24
CA ALA A 122 1.06 -5.27 10.56
C ALA A 122 0.79 -5.67 9.09
N LEU A 123 -0.46 -5.55 8.66
CA LEU A 123 -0.82 -5.63 7.25
C LEU A 123 -0.93 -4.20 6.69
N VAL A 124 -0.28 -3.93 5.58
CA VAL A 124 -0.30 -2.61 4.92
C VAL A 124 -0.83 -2.77 3.50
N PRO A 125 -2.16 -2.83 3.33
CA PRO A 125 -2.75 -2.81 2.00
C PRO A 125 -2.73 -1.39 1.44
N VAL A 126 -2.06 -1.24 0.31
CA VAL A 126 -2.01 0.01 -0.47
C VAL A 126 -2.69 -0.15 -1.83
N GLY A 127 -3.10 -1.36 -2.21
CA GLY A 127 -4.00 -1.68 -3.31
C GLY A 127 -5.43 -2.03 -2.83
N PRO A 128 -6.29 -2.54 -3.74
CA PRO A 128 -7.62 -3.04 -3.39
C PRO A 128 -7.59 -4.10 -2.29
N LEU A 129 -8.56 -4.09 -1.38
CA LEU A 129 -8.55 -4.91 -0.15
C LEU A 129 -8.89 -6.40 -0.39
N THR A 130 -8.89 -6.86 -1.64
CA THR A 130 -9.27 -8.22 -2.05
C THR A 130 -8.47 -9.31 -1.34
N ASN A 131 -7.15 -9.15 -1.25
CA ASN A 131 -6.27 -10.09 -0.55
C ASN A 131 -6.57 -10.12 0.95
N VAL A 132 -6.73 -8.96 1.58
CA VAL A 132 -7.02 -8.86 3.03
C VAL A 132 -8.36 -9.51 3.35
N ALA A 133 -9.41 -9.26 2.54
CA ALA A 133 -10.71 -9.91 2.71
C ALA A 133 -10.60 -11.44 2.56
N SER A 134 -9.81 -11.92 1.60
CA SER A 134 -9.57 -13.36 1.43
C SER A 134 -8.80 -13.99 2.61
N LEU A 135 -7.87 -13.24 3.20
CA LEU A 135 -7.19 -13.67 4.43
C LEU A 135 -8.15 -13.79 5.61
N ILE A 136 -9.06 -12.83 5.77
CA ILE A 136 -10.10 -12.87 6.82
C ILE A 136 -10.97 -14.11 6.68
N ASP A 137 -11.42 -14.42 5.46
CA ASP A 137 -12.26 -15.59 5.19
C ASP A 137 -11.50 -16.93 5.32
N GLY A 138 -10.21 -16.94 4.97
CA GLY A 138 -9.43 -18.18 4.87
C GLY A 138 -8.61 -18.54 6.10
N LEU A 139 -8.32 -17.57 6.98
CA LEU A 139 -7.53 -17.81 8.18
C LEU A 139 -8.42 -18.24 9.36
N PRO A 140 -7.95 -19.17 10.22
CA PRO A 140 -8.61 -19.41 11.50
C PRO A 140 -8.72 -18.11 12.31
N GLY A 141 -9.82 -17.91 13.02
CA GLY A 141 -10.03 -16.70 13.84
C GLY A 141 -8.90 -16.43 14.85
N SER A 142 -8.24 -17.49 15.34
CA SER A 142 -7.05 -17.36 16.20
C SER A 142 -5.81 -16.81 15.49
N ALA A 143 -5.72 -16.93 14.17
CA ALA A 143 -4.66 -16.32 13.36
C ALA A 143 -5.02 -14.87 13.00
N VAL A 144 -6.28 -14.62 12.64
CA VAL A 144 -6.78 -13.25 12.37
C VAL A 144 -6.59 -12.35 13.59
N SER A 145 -6.87 -12.85 14.81
CA SER A 145 -6.69 -12.08 16.05
C SER A 145 -5.23 -11.73 16.40
N ARG A 146 -4.25 -12.31 15.70
CA ARG A 146 -2.82 -11.98 15.82
C ARG A 146 -2.35 -10.89 14.88
N VAL A 147 -3.19 -10.47 13.93
CA VAL A 147 -2.96 -9.25 13.17
C VAL A 147 -3.10 -8.07 14.12
N GLY A 148 -2.00 -7.41 14.42
CA GLY A 148 -1.96 -6.34 15.42
C GLY A 148 -2.54 -5.03 14.90
N GLN A 149 -2.40 -4.82 13.59
CA GLN A 149 -2.98 -3.66 12.92
C GLN A 149 -3.05 -3.86 11.40
N VAL A 150 -4.04 -3.19 10.81
CA VAL A 150 -4.13 -2.98 9.35
C VAL A 150 -4.02 -1.48 9.10
N VAL A 151 -3.09 -1.06 8.24
CA VAL A 151 -2.96 0.35 7.83
C VAL A 151 -3.23 0.41 6.33
N ALA A 152 -4.45 0.79 5.96
CA ALA A 152 -4.90 0.79 4.58
C ALA A 152 -4.85 2.18 3.95
N MET A 153 -4.29 2.28 2.74
CA MET A 153 -4.56 3.42 1.87
C MET A 153 -5.92 3.17 1.21
N ALA A 154 -6.93 3.93 1.62
CA ALA A 154 -8.31 3.72 1.16
C ALA A 154 -9.20 4.94 1.40
N SER A 155 -10.24 5.08 0.59
CA SER A 155 -11.36 6.00 0.76
C SER A 155 -11.10 7.47 0.39
N ASN A 156 -12.15 8.07 -0.16
CA ASN A 156 -12.24 9.52 -0.34
C ASN A 156 -13.06 10.22 0.76
N PHE A 157 -13.61 9.50 1.74
CA PHE A 157 -14.47 9.96 2.83
C PHE A 157 -15.55 10.95 2.35
N ALA A 158 -16.61 10.45 1.73
CA ALA A 158 -17.73 11.25 1.22
C ALA A 158 -18.27 12.24 2.26
N GLY A 159 -18.26 13.52 1.92
CA GLY A 159 -18.74 14.60 2.77
C GLY A 159 -17.69 15.26 3.68
N TYR A 160 -16.45 14.82 3.68
CA TYR A 160 -15.35 15.41 4.44
C TYR A 160 -14.26 15.99 3.52
N GLY A 161 -14.32 17.28 3.29
CA GLY A 161 -13.33 18.02 2.51
C GLY A 161 -13.95 18.85 1.39
N GLU A 162 -13.40 20.04 1.17
CA GLU A 162 -13.76 20.92 0.07
C GLU A 162 -13.25 20.31 -1.25
N GLY A 163 -14.13 20.05 -2.17
CA GLY A 163 -13.81 19.61 -3.53
C GLY A 163 -14.72 18.48 -4.01
N GLN A 164 -14.86 18.36 -5.33
CA GLN A 164 -15.56 17.23 -5.94
C GLN A 164 -14.93 15.93 -5.45
N ALA A 165 -15.73 15.05 -4.88
CA ALA A 165 -15.32 13.72 -4.48
C ALA A 165 -14.75 12.99 -5.71
N SER A 166 -13.42 12.99 -5.85
CA SER A 166 -12.80 12.15 -6.85
C SER A 166 -12.93 10.71 -6.38
N ARG A 167 -13.11 9.84 -7.32
CA ARG A 167 -13.14 8.41 -7.10
C ARG A 167 -11.86 7.98 -6.38
N GLU A 168 -12.00 7.26 -5.27
CA GLU A 168 -10.87 6.58 -4.67
C GLU A 168 -10.76 5.18 -5.29
N HIS A 169 -9.55 4.84 -5.73
CA HIS A 169 -9.28 3.71 -6.59
C HIS A 169 -9.44 2.37 -5.87
N ASN A 170 -8.78 2.21 -4.73
CA ASN A 170 -8.66 0.91 -4.04
C ASN A 170 -10.01 0.37 -3.58
N VAL A 171 -10.82 1.21 -2.94
CA VAL A 171 -12.19 0.83 -2.52
C VAL A 171 -13.09 0.62 -3.74
N ALA A 172 -13.00 1.48 -4.77
CA ALA A 172 -13.84 1.36 -5.96
C ALA A 172 -13.51 0.11 -6.79
N CYS A 173 -12.28 -0.40 -6.73
CA CYS A 173 -11.88 -1.63 -7.40
C CYS A 173 -12.49 -2.89 -6.77
N ASP A 174 -12.74 -2.90 -5.46
CA ASP A 174 -13.37 -4.04 -4.78
C ASP A 174 -14.14 -3.60 -3.52
N PRO A 175 -15.32 -2.97 -3.69
CA PRO A 175 -16.12 -2.53 -2.56
C PRO A 175 -16.60 -3.67 -1.65
N ASP A 176 -16.87 -4.88 -2.18
CA ASP A 176 -17.25 -6.02 -1.35
C ASP A 176 -16.10 -6.46 -0.42
N ALA A 177 -14.86 -6.42 -0.90
CA ALA A 177 -13.70 -6.68 -0.07
C ALA A 177 -13.54 -5.61 1.03
N CYS A 178 -13.80 -4.35 0.70
CA CYS A 178 -13.76 -3.26 1.68
C CYS A 178 -14.79 -3.47 2.80
N GLU A 179 -16.01 -3.86 2.50
CA GLU A 179 -17.04 -4.17 3.52
C GLU A 179 -16.58 -5.29 4.45
N VAL A 180 -16.07 -6.40 3.91
CA VAL A 180 -15.53 -7.50 4.72
C VAL A 180 -14.47 -7.02 5.70
N VAL A 181 -13.55 -6.15 5.25
CA VAL A 181 -12.46 -5.63 6.09
C VAL A 181 -12.99 -4.67 7.16
N LEU A 182 -13.97 -3.82 6.84
CA LEU A 182 -14.61 -2.90 7.81
C LEU A 182 -15.32 -3.66 8.93
N GLU A 183 -15.94 -4.81 8.61
CA GLU A 183 -16.73 -5.63 9.54
C GLU A 183 -15.89 -6.66 10.33
N ALA A 184 -14.62 -6.87 9.95
CA ALA A 184 -13.79 -7.94 10.50
C ALA A 184 -13.38 -7.76 11.98
N GLY A 185 -13.60 -6.61 12.58
CA GLY A 185 -13.17 -6.33 13.95
C GLY A 185 -11.65 -6.21 14.13
N LEU A 186 -10.89 -6.09 13.03
CA LEU A 186 -9.45 -5.86 13.04
C LEU A 186 -9.12 -4.40 13.41
N PRO A 187 -8.02 -4.14 14.13
CA PRO A 187 -7.52 -2.78 14.36
C PRO A 187 -7.17 -2.10 13.03
N LEU A 188 -8.12 -1.41 12.41
CA LEU A 188 -8.02 -0.81 11.09
C LEU A 188 -7.74 0.69 11.18
N SER A 189 -6.68 1.14 10.51
CA SER A 189 -6.35 2.55 10.32
C SER A 189 -6.47 2.87 8.84
N ILE A 190 -7.30 3.86 8.48
CA ILE A 190 -7.53 4.27 7.11
C ILE A 190 -6.80 5.61 6.86
N VAL A 191 -5.92 5.60 5.85
CA VAL A 191 -5.19 6.77 5.37
C VAL A 191 -5.82 7.15 4.02
N GLY A 192 -6.78 8.08 4.06
CA GLY A 192 -7.62 8.41 2.91
C GLY A 192 -7.12 9.61 2.09
N LEU A 193 -7.82 9.88 0.99
CA LEU A 193 -7.49 10.98 0.06
C LEU A 193 -7.52 12.36 0.73
N ASN A 194 -8.26 12.52 1.83
CA ASN A 194 -8.32 13.76 2.62
C ASN A 194 -6.96 14.21 3.16
N VAL A 195 -6.04 13.28 3.38
CA VAL A 195 -4.66 13.57 3.81
C VAL A 195 -3.64 13.29 2.72
N THR A 196 -3.80 12.20 1.95
CA THR A 196 -2.79 11.74 0.99
C THR A 196 -2.61 12.68 -0.21
N ARG A 197 -3.62 13.45 -0.61
CA ARG A 197 -3.49 14.46 -1.67
C ARG A 197 -2.54 15.62 -1.34
N ARG A 198 -2.11 15.72 -0.11
CA ARG A 198 -1.16 16.75 0.35
C ARG A 198 0.30 16.28 0.31
N THR A 199 0.55 15.13 -0.31
CA THR A 199 1.86 14.44 -0.32
C THR A 199 2.53 14.48 -1.71
N GLU A 200 2.39 15.58 -2.44
CA GLU A 200 2.88 15.65 -3.82
C GLU A 200 4.41 15.55 -3.91
N MET A 201 4.90 14.58 -4.72
CA MET A 201 6.27 14.52 -5.20
C MET A 201 6.38 15.23 -6.55
N THR A 202 7.42 16.03 -6.75
CA THR A 202 7.62 16.84 -7.96
C THR A 202 8.66 16.23 -8.89
N ALA A 203 8.61 16.62 -10.17
CA ALA A 203 9.63 16.27 -11.16
C ALA A 203 11.04 16.67 -10.73
N ALA A 204 11.20 17.78 -10.00
CA ALA A 204 12.50 18.21 -9.46
C ALA A 204 13.13 17.19 -8.51
N PHE A 205 12.31 16.47 -7.72
CA PHE A 205 12.85 15.38 -6.88
C PHE A 205 13.25 14.18 -7.72
N VAL A 206 12.46 13.82 -8.73
CA VAL A 206 12.77 12.72 -9.66
C VAL A 206 14.08 12.99 -10.42
N ASP A 207 14.27 14.23 -10.89
CA ASP A 207 15.52 14.63 -11.54
C ASP A 207 16.72 14.59 -10.60
N ARG A 208 16.52 14.92 -9.31
CA ARG A 208 17.55 14.77 -8.29
C ARG A 208 17.93 13.29 -8.07
N LEU A 209 16.95 12.37 -8.05
CA LEU A 209 17.24 10.92 -8.00
C LEU A 209 18.02 10.46 -9.24
N ALA A 210 17.64 10.92 -10.43
CA ALA A 210 18.35 10.61 -11.67
C ALA A 210 19.81 11.09 -11.64
N THR A 211 20.11 12.21 -10.96
CA THR A 211 21.48 12.73 -10.78
C THR A 211 22.34 11.84 -9.87
N ILE A 212 21.72 11.16 -8.89
CA ILE A 212 22.44 10.18 -8.06
C ILE A 212 22.85 8.99 -8.94
N GLY A 213 21.95 8.55 -9.85
CA GLY A 213 22.20 7.46 -10.77
C GLY A 213 22.05 6.07 -10.15
N GLY A 214 22.41 5.05 -10.93
CA GLY A 214 22.32 3.65 -10.53
C GLY A 214 20.98 2.99 -10.91
N SER A 215 20.97 1.65 -10.95
CA SER A 215 19.85 0.91 -11.52
C SER A 215 18.52 1.09 -10.77
N LEU A 216 18.54 1.37 -9.46
CA LEU A 216 17.32 1.67 -8.70
C LEU A 216 16.79 3.06 -9.07
N ALA A 217 17.66 4.07 -9.21
CA ALA A 217 17.26 5.40 -9.68
C ALA A 217 16.64 5.33 -11.07
N ASP A 218 17.30 4.60 -11.99
CA ASP A 218 16.82 4.44 -13.38
C ASP A 218 15.43 3.82 -13.42
N ALA A 219 15.18 2.79 -12.62
CA ALA A 219 13.87 2.14 -12.53
C ALA A 219 12.79 3.07 -11.95
N LEU A 220 13.06 3.72 -10.80
CA LEU A 220 12.10 4.64 -10.18
C LEU A 220 11.80 5.84 -11.08
N CYS A 221 12.83 6.47 -11.64
CA CYS A 221 12.67 7.61 -12.55
C CYS A 221 11.99 7.21 -13.87
N GLY A 222 12.31 6.02 -14.39
CA GLY A 222 11.71 5.50 -15.62
C GLY A 222 10.20 5.30 -15.48
N MET A 223 9.77 4.62 -14.42
CA MET A 223 8.35 4.42 -14.12
C MET A 223 7.65 5.75 -13.80
N HIS A 224 8.28 6.63 -13.01
CA HIS A 224 7.68 7.91 -12.61
C HIS A 224 7.43 8.84 -13.81
N ARG A 225 8.36 8.89 -14.76
CA ARG A 225 8.17 9.70 -15.98
C ARG A 225 7.00 9.21 -16.82
N ILE A 226 6.78 7.90 -16.91
CA ILE A 226 5.61 7.33 -17.58
C ILE A 226 4.31 7.74 -16.87
N TRP A 227 4.31 7.74 -15.54
CA TRP A 227 3.17 8.21 -14.76
C TRP A 227 2.89 9.70 -15.00
N PHE A 228 3.92 10.56 -14.98
CA PHE A 228 3.78 11.99 -15.29
C PHE A 228 3.17 12.22 -16.69
N GLU A 229 3.63 11.47 -17.69
CA GLU A 229 3.08 11.53 -19.04
C GLU A 229 1.59 11.14 -19.05
N PHE A 230 1.22 10.09 -18.35
CA PHE A 230 -0.16 9.61 -18.26
C PHE A 230 -1.09 10.62 -17.59
N VAL A 231 -0.69 11.13 -16.40
CA VAL A 231 -1.51 12.11 -15.67
C VAL A 231 -1.39 13.52 -16.21
N ARG A 232 -0.47 13.78 -17.14
CA ARG A 232 -0.16 15.09 -17.72
C ARG A 232 0.15 16.15 -16.66
N SER A 233 0.97 15.76 -15.70
CA SER A 233 1.39 16.59 -14.56
C SER A 233 2.88 16.38 -14.30
N ASP A 234 3.52 17.35 -13.69
CA ASP A 234 4.88 17.26 -13.13
C ASP A 234 4.87 16.95 -11.63
N ARG A 235 3.71 16.52 -11.12
CA ARG A 235 3.46 16.17 -9.72
C ARG A 235 2.65 14.89 -9.62
N SER A 236 2.95 14.09 -8.62
CA SER A 236 2.16 12.91 -8.25
C SER A 236 2.01 12.83 -6.75
N ALA A 237 0.82 12.51 -6.28
CA ALA A 237 0.60 12.29 -4.85
C ALA A 237 1.25 10.96 -4.42
N MET A 238 1.78 10.95 -3.20
CA MET A 238 2.41 9.77 -2.59
C MET A 238 1.45 9.16 -1.57
N HIS A 239 0.33 8.63 -2.10
CA HIS A 239 -0.76 8.06 -1.30
C HIS A 239 -0.25 6.90 -0.43
N ASP A 240 0.34 5.92 -1.05
CA ASP A 240 0.77 4.65 -0.47
C ASP A 240 1.98 4.78 0.45
N PRO A 241 3.00 5.59 0.11
CA PRO A 241 4.10 5.85 1.02
C PRO A 241 3.66 6.44 2.35
N LEU A 242 2.55 7.22 2.38
CA LEU A 242 2.03 7.79 3.62
C LEU A 242 1.46 6.70 4.55
N ALA A 243 0.82 5.66 4.01
CA ALA A 243 0.35 4.52 4.81
C ALA A 243 1.52 3.76 5.44
N VAL A 244 2.60 3.55 4.70
CA VAL A 244 3.84 2.95 5.23
C VAL A 244 4.51 3.87 6.25
N ALA A 245 4.61 5.17 5.96
CA ALA A 245 5.24 6.16 6.85
C ALA A 245 4.53 6.29 8.20
N ALA A 246 3.22 6.01 8.27
CA ALA A 246 2.45 5.98 9.52
C ALA A 246 2.97 4.93 10.53
N LEU A 247 3.65 3.88 10.05
CA LEU A 247 4.31 2.88 10.90
C LEU A 247 5.71 3.34 11.31
N ILE A 248 6.40 4.10 10.46
CA ILE A 248 7.77 4.58 10.69
C ILE A 248 7.76 5.71 11.71
N ASP A 249 6.90 6.68 11.51
CA ASP A 249 6.70 7.82 12.42
C ASP A 249 5.20 8.08 12.64
N PRO A 250 4.63 7.55 13.72
CA PRO A 250 3.21 7.77 14.04
C PRO A 250 2.84 9.24 14.31
N ALA A 251 3.80 10.15 14.52
CA ALA A 251 3.54 11.56 14.74
C ALA A 251 3.13 12.30 13.44
N LEU A 252 3.42 11.73 12.26
CA LEU A 252 3.05 12.30 10.97
C LEU A 252 1.55 12.46 10.78
N LEU A 253 0.76 11.56 11.36
CA LEU A 253 -0.69 11.52 11.19
C LEU A 253 -1.43 11.60 12.52
N ARG A 254 -2.49 12.38 12.55
CA ARG A 254 -3.47 12.29 13.63
C ARG A 254 -4.62 11.40 13.20
N PHE A 255 -4.95 10.43 14.04
CA PHE A 255 -6.07 9.51 13.84
C PHE A 255 -7.21 9.79 14.82
N GLU A 256 -8.46 9.68 14.34
CA GLU A 256 -9.66 9.67 15.17
C GLU A 256 -10.33 8.30 15.11
N ARG A 257 -10.85 7.81 16.25
CA ARG A 257 -11.67 6.60 16.30
C ARG A 257 -13.06 6.91 15.75
N VAL A 258 -13.59 6.01 14.92
CA VAL A 258 -14.84 6.21 14.21
C VAL A 258 -15.61 4.90 14.09
N VAL A 259 -16.92 5.00 13.90
CA VAL A 259 -17.73 3.94 13.32
C VAL A 259 -17.80 4.21 11.83
N ALA A 260 -17.35 3.25 11.04
CA ALA A 260 -17.23 3.41 9.59
C ALA A 260 -18.11 2.41 8.85
N TRP A 261 -18.67 2.83 7.73
CA TRP A 261 -19.47 1.98 6.84
C TRP A 261 -19.35 2.43 5.40
N MET A 262 -19.76 1.58 4.47
CA MET A 262 -19.81 1.93 3.06
C MET A 262 -21.24 2.32 2.66
N PRO A 263 -21.47 3.58 2.22
CA PRO A 263 -22.77 3.99 1.70
C PRO A 263 -23.08 3.24 0.39
N PRO A 264 -24.27 2.62 0.25
CA PRO A 264 -24.60 1.79 -0.93
C PRO A 264 -24.49 2.52 -2.27
N ASP A 265 -24.83 3.80 -2.29
CA ASP A 265 -24.76 4.68 -3.48
C ASP A 265 -23.36 5.22 -3.79
N GLN A 266 -22.39 5.04 -2.88
CA GLN A 266 -21.02 5.55 -3.01
C GLN A 266 -19.96 4.45 -3.21
N ARG A 267 -20.38 3.19 -3.24
CA ARG A 267 -19.48 2.02 -3.35
C ARG A 267 -18.49 2.14 -4.51
N LEU A 268 -19.01 2.41 -5.71
CA LEU A 268 -18.17 2.56 -6.91
C LEU A 268 -17.45 3.90 -7.02
N ASN A 269 -17.70 4.82 -6.10
CA ASN A 269 -16.92 6.05 -5.93
C ASN A 269 -15.77 5.88 -4.92
N GLY A 270 -15.70 4.72 -4.27
CA GLY A 270 -14.66 4.43 -3.30
C GLY A 270 -14.80 5.23 -2.01
N ALA A 271 -16.03 5.52 -1.60
CA ALA A 271 -16.29 6.32 -0.41
C ALA A 271 -16.64 5.43 0.80
N ILE A 272 -15.94 5.64 1.89
CA ILE A 272 -16.30 5.18 3.23
C ILE A 272 -16.86 6.39 3.97
N ALA A 273 -18.02 6.23 4.59
CA ALA A 273 -18.57 7.20 5.53
C ALA A 273 -18.21 6.82 6.96
N TYR A 274 -18.18 7.79 7.85
CA TYR A 274 -17.94 7.53 9.26
C TYR A 274 -18.60 8.56 10.18
N ASP A 275 -18.89 8.11 11.41
CA ASP A 275 -19.37 8.94 12.50
C ASP A 275 -18.47 8.77 13.74
N ARG A 276 -18.55 9.71 14.68
CA ARG A 276 -17.97 9.52 16.01
C ARG A 276 -18.73 8.43 16.76
N PRO A 277 -18.02 7.51 17.45
CA PRO A 277 -18.68 6.49 18.23
C PRO A 277 -19.49 7.11 19.37
N LYS A 278 -20.67 6.55 19.64
CA LYS A 278 -21.49 6.93 20.78
C LYS A 278 -20.85 6.43 22.09
N PRO A 279 -21.19 7.01 23.25
CA PRO A 279 -20.68 6.52 24.52
C PRO A 279 -21.01 5.03 24.71
N GLY A 280 -19.98 4.21 24.94
CA GLY A 280 -20.10 2.76 25.10
C GLY A 280 -20.11 1.95 23.79
N GLU A 281 -20.03 2.60 22.64
CA GLU A 281 -19.90 1.94 21.34
C GLU A 281 -18.43 1.59 21.08
N GLU A 282 -18.15 0.31 20.89
CA GLU A 282 -16.81 -0.16 20.53
C GLU A 282 -16.57 0.02 19.03
N THR A 283 -15.37 0.44 18.68
CA THR A 283 -14.92 0.52 17.28
C THR A 283 -13.46 0.18 17.16
N TRP A 284 -13.13 -0.53 16.10
CA TRP A 284 -11.78 -0.94 15.72
C TRP A 284 -11.18 -0.02 14.65
N VAL A 285 -12.01 0.83 14.04
CA VAL A 285 -11.62 1.70 12.94
C VAL A 285 -11.17 3.06 13.44
N ARG A 286 -10.09 3.54 12.87
CA ARG A 286 -9.64 4.92 13.01
C ARG A 286 -9.29 5.51 11.65
N VAL A 287 -9.56 6.80 11.45
CA VAL A 287 -9.28 7.51 10.20
C VAL A 287 -8.25 8.60 10.41
N ALA A 288 -7.35 8.77 9.45
CA ALA A 288 -6.40 9.88 9.45
C ALA A 288 -7.12 11.19 9.14
N THR A 289 -6.99 12.18 10.03
CA THR A 289 -7.69 13.47 9.93
C THR A 289 -6.76 14.65 9.67
N SER A 290 -5.47 14.51 9.99
CA SER A 290 -4.47 15.53 9.67
C SER A 290 -3.11 14.93 9.39
N LEU A 291 -2.29 15.65 8.63
CA LEU A 291 -0.95 15.28 8.19
C LEU A 291 0.03 16.42 8.44
N ASP A 292 1.21 16.10 8.97
CA ASP A 292 2.40 16.93 8.85
C ASP A 292 3.10 16.63 7.52
N ALA A 293 2.70 17.37 6.47
CA ALA A 293 3.20 17.14 5.12
C ALA A 293 4.69 17.46 4.95
N GLU A 294 5.22 18.44 5.70
CA GLU A 294 6.64 18.81 5.64
C GLU A 294 7.51 17.70 6.22
N ALA A 295 7.16 17.19 7.41
CA ALA A 295 7.87 16.07 8.02
C ALA A 295 7.77 14.80 7.18
N PHE A 296 6.61 14.51 6.57
CA PHE A 296 6.45 13.38 5.65
C PHE A 296 7.35 13.50 4.43
N HIS A 297 7.39 14.65 3.75
CA HIS A 297 8.28 14.83 2.59
C HIS A 297 9.76 14.71 2.98
N ALA A 298 10.15 15.26 4.13
CA ALA A 298 11.53 15.13 4.63
C ALA A 298 11.90 13.65 4.84
N LEU A 299 11.01 12.88 5.50
CA LEU A 299 11.21 11.45 5.73
C LEU A 299 11.28 10.67 4.40
N LEU A 300 10.30 10.85 3.52
CA LEU A 300 10.21 10.12 2.26
C LEU A 300 11.44 10.38 1.39
N TYR A 301 11.79 11.64 1.20
CA TYR A 301 12.90 12.03 0.32
C TYR A 301 14.25 11.53 0.85
N ASP A 302 14.49 11.68 2.16
CA ASP A 302 15.72 11.18 2.79
C ASP A 302 15.85 9.66 2.62
N ARG A 303 14.79 8.90 2.93
CA ARG A 303 14.82 7.42 2.83
C ARG A 303 15.01 6.94 1.41
N VAL A 304 14.32 7.54 0.43
CA VAL A 304 14.43 7.17 -0.98
C VAL A 304 15.85 7.50 -1.51
N GLU A 305 16.40 8.68 -1.21
CA GLU A 305 17.74 9.01 -1.61
C GLU A 305 18.81 8.09 -0.98
N GLN A 306 18.65 7.76 0.29
CA GLN A 306 19.54 6.80 0.96
C GLN A 306 19.46 5.41 0.31
N ALA A 307 18.25 4.93 -0.04
CA ALA A 307 18.06 3.66 -0.72
C ALA A 307 18.76 3.65 -2.08
N VAL A 308 18.56 4.71 -2.88
CA VAL A 308 19.22 4.87 -4.19
C VAL A 308 20.73 4.90 -4.05
N ARG A 309 21.30 5.67 -3.11
CA ARG A 309 22.75 5.75 -2.87
C ARG A 309 23.38 4.43 -2.41
N ARG A 310 22.63 3.61 -1.66
CA ARG A 310 23.12 2.28 -1.23
C ARG A 310 23.09 1.25 -2.35
N ALA A 311 22.19 1.44 -3.33
CA ALA A 311 22.02 0.55 -4.47
C ALA A 311 22.89 0.92 -5.69
N ALA A 312 23.50 2.11 -5.70
CA ALA A 312 24.41 2.60 -6.74
C ALA A 312 25.83 2.04 -6.55
#